data_ccfacb0831826d60dc3e0b1e511cad90
#
_entry.id   ccfacb0831826d60dc3e0b1e511cad90
#
_cell.length_a   1.000
_cell.length_b   1.000
_cell.length_c   1.000
_cell.angle_alpha   90.00
_cell.angle_beta   90.00
_cell.angle_gamma   90.00
#
_symmetry.space_group_name_H-M   'P 1'
#
loop_
_entity.id
_entity.type
_entity.pdbx_description
1 polymer ?
#
loop_
_entity_poly.entity_id
_entity_poly.type
_entity_poly.pdbx_seq_one_letter_code
_entity_poly.pdbx_strand_id
1 'polypeptide(L)'
;GKTMIARNLSRKYAPEYDPASGITRTPLLLLQAPPAPDERRFYLHILAAVGAPATALSARAQNVASLEVRVIALLRDLGLRMIMIDEVHNLLAGTHREQRRFLNVLRYLSNELEVSLVCLGVSEAVDAIRGDIQLARRLDEHHLPNWRDDAEFSDMIQTLIAAMPLEKKSNLKVKSLKQVLALTGGVTSRIFALVKDLSIDAIITGEECITD
;
A
#
# COMPACT_ATOMS: atom_id res chain seq x y z
N GLY A 1 -1.19 -4.71 -7.39
CA GLY A 1 0.16 -4.76 -6.91
C GLY A 1 0.37 -4.20 -5.51
N LYS A 2 1.17 -3.16 -5.37
CA LYS A 2 1.67 -2.61 -4.09
C LYS A 2 0.58 -2.38 -3.04
N THR A 3 -0.47 -1.66 -3.38
CA THR A 3 -1.61 -1.36 -2.49
C THR A 3 -2.27 -2.64 -1.94
N MET A 4 -2.39 -3.69 -2.76
CA MET A 4 -2.98 -4.96 -2.30
C MET A 4 -2.10 -5.67 -1.29
N ILE A 5 -0.78 -5.66 -1.50
CA ILE A 5 0.19 -6.21 -0.53
C ILE A 5 0.06 -5.46 0.79
N ALA A 6 0.04 -4.12 0.76
CA ALA A 6 -0.12 -3.29 1.95
C ALA A 6 -1.44 -3.59 2.69
N ARG A 7 -2.55 -3.67 1.97
CA ARG A 7 -3.86 -4.00 2.54
C ARG A 7 -3.92 -5.40 3.13
N ASN A 8 -3.32 -6.38 2.48
CA ASN A 8 -3.27 -7.75 3.01
C ASN A 8 -2.45 -7.81 4.30
N LEU A 9 -1.31 -7.10 4.34
CA LEU A 9 -0.51 -7.00 5.55
C LEU A 9 -1.27 -6.29 6.67
N SER A 10 -1.94 -5.19 6.36
CA SER A 10 -2.77 -4.44 7.33
C SER A 10 -3.91 -5.30 7.90
N ARG A 11 -4.53 -6.17 7.09
CA ARG A 11 -5.55 -7.11 7.57
C ARG A 11 -4.97 -8.19 8.48
N LYS A 12 -3.75 -8.67 8.17
CA LYS A 12 -3.06 -9.67 9.00
C LYS A 12 -2.67 -9.12 10.36
N TYR A 13 -2.38 -7.84 10.45
CA TYR A 13 -2.02 -7.12 11.67
C TYR A 13 -3.08 -6.07 12.00
N ALA A 14 -4.35 -6.48 11.94
CA ALA A 14 -5.48 -5.60 12.28
C ALA A 14 -5.41 -5.13 13.74
N PRO A 15 -6.04 -3.99 14.07
CA PRO A 15 -6.17 -3.55 15.45
C PRO A 15 -6.82 -4.62 16.31
N GLU A 16 -6.27 -4.84 17.51
CA GLU A 16 -6.74 -5.85 18.45
C GLU A 16 -7.07 -5.17 19.80
N TYR A 17 -8.28 -5.40 20.28
CA TYR A 17 -8.69 -4.91 21.59
C TYR A 17 -8.16 -5.83 22.70
N ASP A 18 -7.44 -5.25 23.66
CA ASP A 18 -6.95 -5.95 24.84
C ASP A 18 -7.90 -5.69 26.02
N PRO A 19 -8.71 -6.68 26.43
CA PRO A 19 -9.67 -6.50 27.52
C PRO A 19 -9.02 -6.25 28.89
N ALA A 20 -7.76 -6.68 29.06
CA ALA A 20 -7.06 -6.52 30.33
C ALA A 20 -6.59 -5.08 30.55
N SER A 21 -6.16 -4.40 29.50
CA SER A 21 -5.73 -3.00 29.55
C SER A 21 -6.82 -2.01 29.13
N GLY A 22 -7.90 -2.48 28.50
CA GLY A 22 -8.93 -1.63 27.89
C GLY A 22 -8.46 -0.83 26.67
N ILE A 23 -7.31 -1.16 26.11
CA ILE A 23 -6.67 -0.42 25.01
C ILE A 23 -6.77 -1.24 23.73
N THR A 24 -7.04 -0.56 22.62
CA THR A 24 -6.91 -1.16 21.28
C THR A 24 -5.47 -1.00 20.81
N ARG A 25 -4.75 -2.10 20.60
CA ARG A 25 -3.41 -2.09 20.03
C ARG A 25 -3.50 -2.04 18.51
N THR A 26 -2.74 -1.14 17.91
CA THR A 26 -2.67 -0.97 16.43
C THR A 26 -1.22 -1.12 15.99
N PRO A 27 -0.73 -2.35 15.76
CA PRO A 27 0.69 -2.58 15.48
C PRO A 27 1.12 -2.05 14.11
N LEU A 28 0.17 -1.92 13.16
CA LEU A 28 0.43 -1.46 11.81
C LEU A 28 -0.58 -0.39 11.41
N LEU A 29 -0.09 0.74 10.93
CA LEU A 29 -0.88 1.82 10.39
C LEU A 29 -0.61 1.96 8.88
N LEU A 30 -1.64 1.75 8.06
CA LEU A 30 -1.59 1.98 6.62
C LEU A 30 -2.25 3.31 6.28
N LEU A 31 -1.50 4.19 5.65
CA LEU A 31 -1.93 5.52 5.22
C LEU A 31 -1.70 5.70 3.73
N GLN A 32 -2.47 6.60 3.13
CA GLN A 32 -2.15 7.15 1.82
C GLN A 32 -1.48 8.51 1.99
N ALA A 33 -0.40 8.76 1.24
CA ALA A 33 0.24 10.06 1.23
C ALA A 33 -0.76 11.14 0.80
N PRO A 34 -0.76 12.34 1.40
CA PRO A 34 -1.59 13.45 0.94
C PRO A 34 -1.25 13.81 -0.52
N PRO A 35 -2.19 14.40 -1.29
CA PRO A 35 -2.00 14.73 -2.71
C PRO A 35 -0.84 15.69 -2.99
N ALA A 36 -0.39 16.40 -1.97
CA ALA A 36 0.80 17.24 -1.98
C ALA A 36 1.46 17.18 -0.60
N PRO A 37 2.77 17.49 -0.47
CA PRO A 37 3.46 17.50 0.81
C PRO A 37 2.84 18.53 1.75
N ASP A 38 2.10 18.06 2.73
CA ASP A 38 1.41 18.89 3.74
C ASP A 38 1.46 18.17 5.10
N GLU A 39 2.28 18.70 6.00
CA GLU A 39 2.49 18.15 7.34
C GLU A 39 1.20 18.11 8.16
N ARG A 40 0.45 19.23 8.14
CA ARG A 40 -0.79 19.35 8.91
C ARG A 40 -1.82 18.33 8.43
N ARG A 41 -2.00 18.21 7.13
CA ARG A 41 -2.91 17.25 6.51
C ARG A 41 -2.49 15.82 6.81
N PHE A 42 -1.19 15.54 6.81
CA PHE A 42 -0.68 14.22 7.13
C PHE A 42 -0.98 13.82 8.58
N TYR A 43 -0.74 14.69 9.55
CA TYR A 43 -1.11 14.43 10.95
C TYR A 43 -2.61 14.24 11.14
N LEU A 44 -3.45 15.01 10.46
CA LEU A 44 -4.90 14.82 10.49
C LEU A 44 -5.33 13.48 9.87
N HIS A 45 -4.67 13.03 8.80
CA HIS A 45 -4.91 11.71 8.23
C HIS A 45 -4.53 10.59 9.22
N ILE A 46 -3.42 10.72 9.94
CA ILE A 46 -3.04 9.78 10.99
C ILE A 46 -4.14 9.71 12.06
N LEU A 47 -4.56 10.84 12.61
CA LEU A 47 -5.60 10.90 13.64
C LEU A 47 -6.93 10.28 13.15
N ALA A 48 -7.32 10.57 11.92
CA ALA A 48 -8.52 9.98 11.31
C ALA A 48 -8.39 8.46 11.15
N ALA A 49 -7.24 7.96 10.69
CA ALA A 49 -7.00 6.54 10.46
C ALA A 49 -7.01 5.70 11.75
N VAL A 50 -6.62 6.29 12.88
CA VAL A 50 -6.70 5.62 14.20
C VAL A 50 -8.01 5.84 14.94
N GLY A 51 -9.01 6.46 14.27
CA GLY A 51 -10.33 6.67 14.85
C GLY A 51 -10.39 7.75 15.93
N ALA A 52 -9.50 8.73 15.87
CA ALA A 52 -9.53 9.85 16.83
C ALA A 52 -10.88 10.60 16.74
N PRO A 53 -11.44 11.09 17.86
CA PRO A 53 -12.75 11.73 17.88
C PRO A 53 -12.77 13.00 17.01
N ALA A 54 -13.95 13.31 16.44
CA ALA A 54 -14.14 14.45 15.54
C ALA A 54 -13.67 15.80 16.15
N THR A 55 -13.78 15.95 17.47
CA THR A 55 -13.27 17.10 18.20
C THR A 55 -11.74 17.26 18.07
N ALA A 56 -11.01 16.15 17.95
CA ALA A 56 -9.58 16.14 17.70
C ALA A 56 -9.23 16.55 16.27
N LEU A 57 -10.14 16.31 15.32
CA LEU A 57 -9.97 16.62 13.89
C LEU A 57 -10.45 18.03 13.55
N SER A 58 -11.44 18.56 14.26
CA SER A 58 -12.10 19.84 13.95
C SER A 58 -11.36 21.08 14.42
N ALA A 59 -10.24 20.93 15.12
CA ALA A 59 -9.51 22.06 15.69
C ALA A 59 -8.82 22.90 14.60
N ARG A 60 -9.59 23.78 13.95
CA ARG A 60 -9.09 24.82 13.02
C ARG A 60 -7.95 25.66 13.61
N ALA A 61 -7.85 25.72 14.94
CA ALA A 61 -6.87 26.51 15.70
C ALA A 61 -5.61 25.72 16.11
N GLN A 62 -5.52 24.41 15.84
CA GLN A 62 -4.34 23.64 16.23
C GLN A 62 -3.18 23.91 15.26
N ASN A 63 -2.05 24.35 15.81
CA ASN A 63 -0.80 24.44 15.04
C ASN A 63 -0.21 23.04 14.79
N VAL A 64 0.71 22.95 13.84
CA VAL A 64 1.35 21.69 13.45
C VAL A 64 2.04 21.02 14.64
N ALA A 65 2.71 21.79 15.50
CA ALA A 65 3.42 21.25 16.66
C ALA A 65 2.47 20.57 17.67
N SER A 66 1.29 21.12 17.91
CA SER A 66 0.32 20.47 18.82
C SER A 66 -0.31 19.21 18.22
N LEU A 67 -0.48 19.17 16.90
CA LEU A 67 -0.90 17.93 16.20
C LEU A 67 0.17 16.86 16.27
N GLU A 68 1.43 17.21 16.07
CA GLU A 68 2.59 16.34 16.17
C GLU A 68 2.67 15.66 17.54
N VAL A 69 2.67 16.44 18.61
CA VAL A 69 2.74 15.93 20.00
C VAL A 69 1.58 14.96 20.26
N ARG A 70 0.36 15.31 19.84
CA ARG A 70 -0.82 14.47 20.03
C ARG A 70 -0.73 13.17 19.25
N VAL A 71 -0.29 13.24 17.97
CA VAL A 71 -0.11 12.04 17.13
C VAL A 71 0.91 11.11 17.76
N ILE A 72 2.06 11.63 18.18
CA ILE A 72 3.11 10.82 18.81
C ILE A 72 2.60 10.13 20.08
N ALA A 73 1.95 10.86 20.98
CA ALA A 73 1.39 10.30 22.20
C ALA A 73 0.38 9.18 21.88
N LEU A 74 -0.57 9.45 20.97
CA LEU A 74 -1.60 8.48 20.62
C LEU A 74 -1.00 7.21 19.96
N LEU A 75 -0.04 7.35 19.04
CA LEU A 75 0.57 6.21 18.36
C LEU A 75 1.44 5.36 19.31
N ARG A 76 2.05 5.97 20.34
CA ARG A 76 2.71 5.24 21.42
C ARG A 76 1.72 4.43 22.26
N ASP A 77 0.62 5.06 22.65
CA ASP A 77 -0.43 4.39 23.46
C ASP A 77 -1.05 3.21 22.69
N LEU A 78 -1.23 3.35 21.38
CA LEU A 78 -1.72 2.28 20.50
C LEU A 78 -0.69 1.16 20.26
N GLY A 79 0.55 1.30 20.73
CA GLY A 79 1.61 0.32 20.56
C GLY A 79 2.01 0.13 19.08
N LEU A 80 2.04 1.23 18.31
CA LEU A 80 2.40 1.18 16.90
C LEU A 80 3.82 0.64 16.72
N ARG A 81 4.03 -0.18 15.68
CA ARG A 81 5.33 -0.76 15.33
C ARG A 81 5.73 -0.50 13.87
N MET A 82 4.77 -0.22 13.01
CA MET A 82 5.02 0.03 11.59
C MET A 82 4.07 1.07 11.02
N ILE A 83 4.60 1.99 10.23
CA ILE A 83 3.83 2.91 9.39
C ILE A 83 4.08 2.53 7.93
N MET A 84 3.01 2.23 7.20
CA MET A 84 3.04 2.04 5.75
C MET A 84 2.38 3.23 5.07
N ILE A 85 3.08 3.84 4.13
CA ILE A 85 2.59 4.99 3.38
C ILE A 85 2.48 4.59 1.91
N ASP A 86 1.25 4.50 1.41
CA ASP A 86 0.98 4.26 -0.01
C ASP A 86 0.96 5.57 -0.79
N GLU A 87 1.20 5.49 -2.10
CA GLU A 87 1.24 6.62 -3.03
C GLU A 87 2.27 7.70 -2.63
N VAL A 88 3.42 7.29 -2.09
CA VAL A 88 4.44 8.24 -1.60
C VAL A 88 4.95 9.20 -2.69
N HIS A 89 4.74 8.86 -3.97
CA HIS A 89 5.07 9.73 -5.10
C HIS A 89 4.24 11.04 -5.15
N ASN A 90 3.16 11.15 -4.39
CA ASN A 90 2.43 12.41 -4.21
C ASN A 90 3.32 13.53 -3.64
N LEU A 91 4.45 13.16 -2.99
CA LEU A 91 5.48 14.12 -2.57
C LEU A 91 6.00 14.96 -3.74
N LEU A 92 6.05 14.38 -4.95
CA LEU A 92 6.58 15.04 -6.14
C LEU A 92 5.73 16.24 -6.60
N ALA A 93 4.47 16.31 -6.16
CA ALA A 93 3.58 17.45 -6.48
C ALA A 93 3.98 18.76 -5.79
N GLY A 94 4.90 18.73 -4.81
CA GLY A 94 5.37 19.91 -4.10
C GLY A 94 6.74 20.39 -4.57
N THR A 95 7.09 21.58 -4.12
CA THR A 95 8.45 22.13 -4.29
C THR A 95 9.50 21.28 -3.55
N HIS A 96 10.76 21.36 -3.94
CA HIS A 96 11.86 20.67 -3.24
C HIS A 96 11.92 20.99 -1.74
N ARG A 97 11.55 22.21 -1.34
CA ARG A 97 11.50 22.59 0.07
C ARG A 97 10.38 21.87 0.81
N GLU A 98 9.21 21.76 0.21
CA GLU A 98 8.05 21.05 0.78
C GLU A 98 8.31 19.55 0.84
N GLN A 99 8.89 18.96 -0.21
CA GLN A 99 9.31 17.55 -0.23
C GLN A 99 10.26 17.24 0.92
N ARG A 100 11.34 18.05 1.08
CA ARG A 100 12.29 17.90 2.18
C ARG A 100 11.63 18.00 3.55
N ARG A 101 10.73 18.96 3.72
CA ARG A 101 10.01 19.14 4.97
C ARG A 101 9.18 17.92 5.31
N PHE A 102 8.47 17.37 4.34
CA PHE A 102 7.65 16.17 4.53
C PHE A 102 8.51 14.93 4.81
N LEU A 103 9.62 14.74 4.10
CA LEU A 103 10.57 13.64 4.38
C LEU A 103 11.16 13.76 5.79
N ASN A 104 11.41 14.97 6.28
CA ASN A 104 11.82 15.20 7.66
C ASN A 104 10.76 14.78 8.68
N VAL A 105 9.47 15.01 8.38
CA VAL A 105 8.36 14.56 9.23
C VAL A 105 8.34 13.04 9.31
N LEU A 106 8.47 12.34 8.19
CA LEU A 106 8.50 10.87 8.16
C LEU A 106 9.67 10.31 8.98
N ARG A 107 10.85 10.90 8.79
CA ARG A 107 12.05 10.53 9.54
C ARG A 107 11.87 10.78 11.03
N TYR A 108 11.34 11.94 11.40
CA TYR A 108 11.10 12.32 12.78
C TYR A 108 10.13 11.36 13.47
N LEU A 109 9.00 11.07 12.84
CA LEU A 109 8.02 10.10 13.36
C LEU A 109 8.61 8.70 13.53
N SER A 110 9.36 8.22 12.53
CA SER A 110 10.01 6.90 12.62
C SER A 110 11.00 6.83 13.79
N ASN A 111 11.77 7.90 14.03
CA ASN A 111 12.72 7.96 15.13
C ASN A 111 12.04 8.09 16.48
N GLU A 112 11.11 9.03 16.60
CA GLU A 112 10.45 9.37 17.86
C GLU A 112 9.58 8.23 18.38
N LEU A 113 8.99 7.45 17.46
CA LEU A 113 8.16 6.30 17.79
C LEU A 113 8.92 4.97 17.77
N GLU A 114 10.18 4.97 17.29
CA GLU A 114 10.98 3.76 17.09
C GLU A 114 10.27 2.71 16.21
N VAL A 115 9.57 3.17 15.17
CA VAL A 115 8.78 2.32 14.29
C VAL A 115 9.43 2.13 12.92
N SER A 116 9.16 0.98 12.30
CA SER A 116 9.52 0.74 10.91
C SER A 116 8.69 1.60 9.95
N LEU A 117 9.35 2.17 8.94
CA LEU A 117 8.69 2.95 7.89
C LEU A 117 8.74 2.17 6.58
N VAL A 118 7.58 2.00 5.94
CA VAL A 118 7.45 1.40 4.60
C VAL A 118 6.80 2.40 3.66
N CYS A 119 7.50 2.75 2.59
CA CYS A 119 7.03 3.67 1.56
C CYS A 119 6.70 2.91 0.28
N LEU A 120 5.48 3.04 -0.22
CA LEU A 120 5.01 2.42 -1.44
C LEU A 120 4.72 3.51 -2.47
N GLY A 121 5.28 3.36 -3.66
CA GLY A 121 5.12 4.37 -4.71
C GLY A 121 5.66 3.90 -6.05
N VAL A 122 5.76 4.81 -6.99
CA VAL A 122 6.40 4.60 -8.29
C VAL A 122 7.90 4.88 -8.19
N SER A 123 8.66 4.46 -9.21
CA SER A 123 10.13 4.61 -9.24
C SER A 123 10.61 6.05 -9.05
N GLU A 124 9.86 7.01 -9.56
CA GLU A 124 10.20 8.44 -9.48
C GLU A 124 10.25 8.94 -8.02
N ALA A 125 9.49 8.33 -7.12
CA ALA A 125 9.52 8.67 -5.70
C ALA A 125 10.83 8.22 -5.02
N VAL A 126 11.49 7.22 -5.57
CA VAL A 126 12.78 6.73 -5.05
C VAL A 126 13.85 7.82 -5.17
N ASP A 127 13.87 8.54 -6.28
CA ASP A 127 14.84 9.62 -6.51
C ASP A 127 14.65 10.78 -5.51
N ALA A 128 13.40 11.11 -5.20
CA ALA A 128 13.10 12.11 -4.18
C ALA A 128 13.56 11.67 -2.78
N ILE A 129 13.34 10.41 -2.43
CA ILE A 129 13.78 9.83 -1.15
C ILE A 129 15.31 9.76 -1.09
N ARG A 130 15.97 9.36 -2.17
CA ARG A 130 17.45 9.32 -2.28
C ARG A 130 18.09 10.69 -2.13
N GLY A 131 17.36 11.76 -2.47
CA GLY A 131 17.78 13.14 -2.23
C GLY A 131 17.93 13.50 -0.75
N ASP A 132 17.30 12.76 0.17
CA ASP A 132 17.53 12.83 1.61
C ASP A 132 18.44 11.69 2.07
N ILE A 133 19.74 11.96 2.17
CA ILE A 133 20.77 10.97 2.53
C ILE A 133 20.46 10.27 3.87
N GLN A 134 19.83 10.94 4.82
CA GLN A 134 19.54 10.37 6.13
C GLN A 134 18.37 9.40 6.10
N LEU A 135 17.36 9.67 5.28
CA LEU A 135 16.23 8.75 5.06
C LEU A 135 16.64 7.59 4.14
N ALA A 136 17.37 7.89 3.08
CA ALA A 136 17.86 6.88 2.12
C ALA A 136 18.72 5.78 2.78
N ARG A 137 19.49 6.12 3.81
CA ARG A 137 20.30 5.14 4.58
C ARG A 137 19.48 4.20 5.47
N ARG A 138 18.17 4.45 5.62
CA ARG A 138 17.27 3.70 6.51
C ARG A 138 16.24 2.90 5.77
N LEU A 139 16.09 3.15 4.47
CA LEU A 139 15.12 2.50 3.61
C LEU A 139 15.84 1.63 2.61
N ASP A 140 15.58 0.34 2.67
CA ASP A 140 15.99 -0.61 1.65
C ASP A 140 15.00 -0.56 0.48
N GLU A 141 15.53 -0.49 -0.73
CA GLU A 141 14.72 -0.46 -1.93
C GLU A 141 14.37 -1.87 -2.39
N HIS A 142 13.07 -2.12 -2.50
CA HIS A 142 12.53 -3.38 -3.04
C HIS A 142 11.71 -3.10 -4.29
N HIS A 143 12.20 -3.57 -5.42
CA HIS A 143 11.53 -3.44 -6.70
C HIS A 143 10.55 -4.60 -6.89
N LEU A 144 9.31 -4.30 -7.28
CA LEU A 144 8.33 -5.30 -7.71
C LEU A 144 8.36 -5.37 -9.24
N PRO A 145 9.07 -6.34 -9.82
CA PRO A 145 9.14 -6.47 -11.27
C PRO A 145 7.80 -6.90 -11.87
N ASN A 146 7.63 -6.67 -13.17
CA ASN A 146 6.57 -7.31 -13.92
C ASN A 146 6.79 -8.83 -13.96
N TRP A 147 5.71 -9.59 -14.08
CA TRP A 147 5.75 -11.03 -14.25
C TRP A 147 6.57 -11.43 -15.48
N ARG A 148 7.27 -12.55 -15.36
CA ARG A 148 8.10 -13.14 -16.41
C ARG A 148 7.61 -14.54 -16.74
N ASP A 149 8.13 -15.14 -17.80
CA ASP A 149 7.84 -16.53 -18.19
C ASP A 149 8.61 -17.50 -17.29
N ASP A 150 8.03 -17.74 -16.11
CA ASP A 150 8.59 -18.60 -15.07
C ASP A 150 7.47 -19.41 -14.36
N ALA A 151 7.89 -20.29 -13.45
CA ALA A 151 6.96 -21.14 -12.70
C ALA A 151 6.02 -20.33 -11.81
N GLU A 152 6.50 -19.25 -11.18
CA GLU A 152 5.69 -18.38 -10.29
C GLU A 152 4.55 -17.71 -11.07
N PHE A 153 4.82 -17.26 -12.30
CA PHE A 153 3.81 -16.71 -13.19
C PHE A 153 2.76 -17.76 -13.56
N SER A 154 3.19 -18.98 -13.92
CA SER A 154 2.28 -20.07 -14.22
C SER A 154 1.37 -20.39 -13.04
N ASP A 155 1.93 -20.52 -11.84
CA ASP A 155 1.18 -20.84 -10.62
C ASP A 155 0.19 -19.71 -10.27
N MET A 156 0.61 -18.45 -10.44
CA MET A 156 -0.24 -17.28 -10.22
C MET A 156 -1.44 -17.28 -11.17
N ILE A 157 -1.23 -17.55 -12.47
CA ILE A 157 -2.30 -17.62 -13.47
C ILE A 157 -3.25 -18.78 -13.16
N GLN A 158 -2.74 -19.97 -12.84
CA GLN A 158 -3.58 -21.13 -12.51
C GLN A 158 -4.42 -20.85 -11.26
N THR A 159 -3.83 -20.22 -10.23
CA THR A 159 -4.57 -19.82 -9.03
C THR A 159 -5.65 -18.78 -9.35
N LEU A 160 -5.34 -17.81 -10.19
CA LEU A 160 -6.28 -16.78 -10.59
C LEU A 160 -7.46 -17.34 -11.37
N ILE A 161 -7.20 -18.22 -12.34
CA ILE A 161 -8.23 -18.88 -13.14
C ILE A 161 -9.10 -19.80 -12.26
N ALA A 162 -8.49 -20.55 -11.34
CA ALA A 162 -9.22 -21.40 -10.42
C ALA A 162 -10.14 -20.64 -9.45
N ALA A 163 -9.85 -19.35 -9.21
CA ALA A 163 -10.68 -18.47 -8.39
C ALA A 163 -11.84 -17.82 -9.17
N MET A 164 -11.91 -17.98 -10.49
CA MET A 164 -13.00 -17.45 -11.29
C MET A 164 -14.27 -18.31 -11.09
N PRO A 165 -15.46 -17.68 -11.06
CA PRO A 165 -16.73 -18.39 -10.84
C PRO A 165 -17.23 -19.09 -12.11
N LEU A 166 -16.44 -20.00 -12.65
CA LEU A 166 -16.76 -20.80 -13.82
C LEU A 166 -17.15 -22.23 -13.40
N GLU A 167 -18.12 -22.82 -14.06
CA GLU A 167 -18.65 -24.17 -13.70
C GLU A 167 -17.66 -25.30 -14.01
N LYS A 168 -16.89 -25.13 -15.09
CA LYS A 168 -15.93 -26.15 -15.56
C LYS A 168 -14.49 -25.76 -15.21
N LYS A 169 -13.64 -26.73 -15.07
CA LYS A 169 -12.21 -26.52 -14.84
C LYS A 169 -11.57 -25.85 -16.05
N SER A 170 -10.95 -24.73 -15.78
CA SER A 170 -10.14 -23.98 -16.75
C SER A 170 -8.68 -24.44 -16.68
N ASN A 171 -8.01 -24.47 -17.82
CA ASN A 171 -6.58 -24.79 -17.90
C ASN A 171 -5.96 -24.12 -19.12
N LEU A 172 -4.83 -23.46 -18.93
CA LEU A 172 -4.06 -22.84 -19.99
C LEU A 172 -2.74 -23.57 -20.20
N LYS A 173 -2.42 -23.88 -21.46
CA LYS A 173 -1.12 -24.45 -21.82
C LYS A 173 -0.04 -23.38 -21.86
N VAL A 174 1.21 -23.82 -21.91
CA VAL A 174 2.40 -22.95 -21.95
C VAL A 174 2.32 -21.90 -23.07
N LYS A 175 1.76 -22.26 -24.23
CA LYS A 175 1.60 -21.33 -25.36
C LYS A 175 0.68 -20.15 -25.00
N SER A 176 -0.44 -20.42 -24.37
CA SER A 176 -1.43 -19.42 -23.98
C SER A 176 -0.91 -18.56 -22.81
N LEU A 177 -0.14 -19.14 -21.89
CA LEU A 177 0.57 -18.36 -20.85
C LEU A 177 1.52 -17.33 -21.46
N LYS A 178 2.27 -17.71 -22.49
CA LYS A 178 3.14 -16.77 -23.22
C LYS A 178 2.36 -15.67 -23.94
N GLN A 179 1.19 -16.00 -24.48
CA GLN A 179 0.30 -15.01 -25.10
C GLN A 179 -0.25 -14.01 -24.05
N VAL A 180 -0.71 -14.51 -22.90
CA VAL A 180 -1.13 -13.66 -21.78
C VAL A 180 -0.01 -12.69 -21.39
N LEU A 181 1.22 -13.21 -21.28
CA LEU A 181 2.37 -12.40 -20.92
C LEU A 181 2.68 -11.33 -22.00
N ALA A 182 2.64 -11.70 -23.27
CA ALA A 182 2.87 -10.79 -24.38
C ALA A 182 1.81 -9.68 -24.46
N LEU A 183 0.51 -10.00 -24.28
CA LEU A 183 -0.59 -9.05 -24.31
C LEU A 183 -0.58 -8.08 -23.13
N THR A 184 -0.18 -8.56 -21.95
CA THR A 184 -0.26 -7.79 -20.70
C THR A 184 1.07 -7.08 -20.34
N GLY A 185 2.17 -7.44 -20.98
CA GLY A 185 3.52 -6.99 -20.62
C GLY A 185 3.93 -7.42 -19.21
N GLY A 186 3.34 -8.48 -18.67
CA GLY A 186 3.58 -8.95 -17.31
C GLY A 186 3.05 -8.02 -16.21
N VAL A 187 2.20 -7.05 -16.56
CA VAL A 187 1.62 -6.11 -15.60
C VAL A 187 0.44 -6.75 -14.88
N THR A 188 0.54 -6.93 -13.57
CA THR A 188 -0.46 -7.63 -12.75
C THR A 188 -1.90 -7.14 -13.00
N SER A 189 -2.15 -5.85 -13.05
CA SER A 189 -3.49 -5.30 -13.25
C SER A 189 -4.07 -5.64 -14.62
N ARG A 190 -3.24 -5.67 -15.66
CA ARG A 190 -3.64 -6.06 -17.02
C ARG A 190 -3.93 -7.55 -17.10
N ILE A 191 -3.15 -8.38 -16.40
CA ILE A 191 -3.38 -9.83 -16.32
C ILE A 191 -4.74 -10.09 -15.68
N PHE A 192 -5.03 -9.46 -14.54
CA PHE A 192 -6.32 -9.60 -13.87
C PHE A 192 -7.49 -9.12 -14.74
N ALA A 193 -7.34 -8.00 -15.44
CA ALA A 193 -8.36 -7.51 -16.38
C ALA A 193 -8.60 -8.53 -17.50
N LEU A 194 -7.54 -9.03 -18.13
CA LEU A 194 -7.65 -10.02 -19.22
C LEU A 194 -8.35 -11.30 -18.76
N VAL A 195 -7.94 -11.89 -17.61
CA VAL A 195 -8.55 -13.10 -17.07
C VAL A 195 -10.02 -12.87 -16.72
N LYS A 196 -10.35 -11.70 -16.16
CA LYS A 196 -11.73 -11.31 -15.89
C LYS A 196 -12.56 -11.24 -17.19
N ASP A 197 -12.03 -10.60 -18.23
CA ASP A 197 -12.74 -10.43 -19.50
C ASP A 197 -12.95 -11.79 -20.19
N LEU A 198 -11.95 -12.67 -20.18
CA LEU A 198 -12.07 -14.06 -20.64
C LEU A 198 -13.11 -14.85 -19.86
N SER A 199 -13.19 -14.65 -18.54
CA SER A 199 -14.20 -15.30 -17.71
C SER A 199 -15.61 -14.85 -18.04
N ILE A 200 -15.79 -13.53 -18.28
CA ILE A 200 -17.09 -12.99 -18.69
C ILE A 200 -17.49 -13.53 -20.04
N ASP A 201 -16.58 -13.61 -20.99
CA ASP A 201 -16.83 -14.17 -22.32
C ASP A 201 -17.23 -15.65 -22.26
N ALA A 202 -16.51 -16.45 -21.45
CA ALA A 202 -16.82 -17.86 -21.21
C ALA A 202 -18.22 -18.08 -20.62
N ILE A 203 -18.69 -17.18 -19.75
CA ILE A 203 -20.07 -17.22 -19.21
C ILE A 203 -21.09 -16.84 -20.29
N ILE A 204 -20.85 -15.77 -21.05
CA ILE A 204 -21.77 -15.30 -22.08
C ILE A 204 -21.92 -16.33 -23.21
N THR A 205 -20.83 -16.99 -23.59
CA THR A 205 -20.84 -18.03 -24.63
C THR A 205 -21.37 -19.38 -24.16
N GLY A 206 -21.49 -19.57 -22.84
CA GLY A 206 -21.90 -20.85 -22.24
C GLY A 206 -20.80 -21.93 -22.25
N GLU A 207 -19.57 -21.55 -22.58
CA GLU A 207 -18.43 -22.47 -22.49
C GLU A 207 -18.06 -22.82 -21.05
N GLU A 208 -18.26 -21.88 -20.14
CA GLU A 208 -18.05 -22.01 -18.69
C GLU A 208 -16.64 -22.51 -18.31
N CYS A 209 -15.65 -22.22 -19.15
CA CYS A 209 -14.23 -22.50 -18.89
C CYS A 209 -13.34 -21.61 -19.75
N ILE A 210 -12.12 -21.39 -19.28
CA ILE A 210 -11.04 -20.74 -20.06
C ILE A 210 -10.09 -21.83 -20.51
N THR A 211 -9.95 -21.99 -21.82
CA THR A 211 -9.05 -22.94 -22.46
C THR A 211 -8.22 -22.26 -23.54
N ASP A 212 -7.26 -23.01 -24.13
CA ASP A 212 -6.42 -22.51 -25.22
C ASP A 212 -7.20 -22.14 -26.48
#